data_c20f17751aaf27bfc5a32bb21f905aaf
#
_entry.id   c20f17751aaf27bfc5a32bb21f905aaf
#
_cell.length_a   1.000
_cell.length_b   1.000
_cell.length_c   1.000
_cell.angle_alpha   90.00
_cell.angle_beta   90.00
_cell.angle_gamma   90.00
#
_symmetry.space_group_name_H-M   'P 1'
#
loop_
_entity.id
_entity.type
_entity.pdbx_description
1 polymer ?
#
loop_
_entity_poly.entity_id
_entity_poly.type
_entity_poly.pdbx_seq_one_letter_code
_entity_poly.pdbx_strand_id
1 'polypeptide(L)'
;MQAFGLSCQGGLNTNLNQFQMLQQPGFATELQNFEVDPDGGYRRINGYTLYGAGSAARPNGSNAILGLFVYGDGLIAASGTNLYFSLDGTSWLQINRSSVSGSGDNFSTFSGRSTAARTSQSYTNFALFEGASTYGEVVITDIGSGVKPALFKMTGTGNLSDRTFFYEEITVSGTHFPKQCTIHDKHLVVAGAATAPNTIFYSGTSDINDFTSTGSGSIALDDQVVGLQSFRGDLIIFCKNSIYKLSNINDSNSIAIIPITQNVGCLDGRSIQEIGGDLIFLSPDGFRLVAGTARIGDVELSSVSRQIQSIVASLASNIGSLVISSAVLRSKSQYRLFYSPSAGSTTTAKGIIGTITPQGFEWSETIGIQAHGFTSGFDADSVEQIYHGDKDGYVYNHNTGNAFNPAGTETNIDARYKTPNLDFGDAGTLKTLHYTKISFTPEGAVQPTLKITYDFDDNNRPQPANYTLDAIPTPAVFGDSTFGTAVFGASSDPMARQAVQGSGHNIAFKIFSQDTKAPYSINGFYVDYRPSGRR
;
A
#
# COMPACT_ATOMS: atom_id res chain seq x y z
N MET A 1 -15.59 -43.05 7.39
CA MET A 1 -15.00 -41.81 6.90
C MET A 1 -15.27 -40.73 7.93
N GLN A 2 -14.28 -39.89 8.21
CA GLN A 2 -14.41 -38.70 9.02
C GLN A 2 -14.20 -37.49 8.11
N ALA A 3 -14.79 -36.37 8.47
CA ALA A 3 -14.63 -35.12 7.75
C ALA A 3 -13.99 -34.07 8.68
N PHE A 4 -13.08 -33.28 8.13
CA PHE A 4 -12.49 -32.13 8.77
C PHE A 4 -12.75 -30.91 7.90
N GLY A 5 -13.28 -29.84 8.52
CA GLY A 5 -13.53 -28.57 7.84
C GLY A 5 -12.68 -27.46 8.44
N LEU A 6 -12.21 -26.57 7.60
CA LEU A 6 -11.56 -25.32 8.02
C LEU A 6 -11.99 -24.17 7.14
N SER A 7 -12.15 -22.99 7.71
CA SER A 7 -12.35 -21.73 6.99
C SER A 7 -11.03 -20.96 6.90
N CYS A 8 -10.79 -20.30 5.76
CA CYS A 8 -9.62 -19.48 5.54
C CYS A 8 -9.83 -18.12 6.21
N GLN A 9 -9.08 -17.82 7.26
CA GLN A 9 -9.17 -16.59 8.03
C GLN A 9 -7.92 -16.40 8.90
N GLY A 10 -7.69 -15.17 9.36
CA GLY A 10 -6.60 -14.82 10.26
C GLY A 10 -5.33 -14.33 9.57
N GLY A 11 -5.25 -14.44 8.23
CA GLY A 11 -4.13 -13.95 7.45
C GLY A 11 -2.84 -14.75 7.58
N LEU A 12 -1.74 -14.15 7.14
CA LEU A 12 -0.39 -14.71 7.22
C LEU A 12 0.14 -14.66 8.66
N ASN A 13 0.65 -15.78 9.14
CA ASN A 13 1.32 -15.83 10.43
C ASN A 13 2.68 -16.53 10.30
N THR A 14 3.74 -15.78 10.52
CA THR A 14 5.14 -16.27 10.46
C THR A 14 5.77 -16.43 11.86
N ASN A 15 5.02 -16.07 12.90
CA ASN A 15 5.56 -15.97 14.27
C ASN A 15 5.11 -17.10 15.20
N LEU A 16 3.97 -17.71 14.93
CA LEU A 16 3.46 -18.84 15.73
C LEU A 16 4.24 -20.13 15.44
N ASN A 17 4.50 -20.90 16.47
CA ASN A 17 5.04 -22.22 16.32
C ASN A 17 3.95 -23.23 15.87
N GLN A 18 4.37 -24.42 15.45
CA GLN A 18 3.47 -25.45 14.91
C GLN A 18 2.32 -25.82 15.87
N PHE A 19 2.57 -25.92 17.17
CA PHE A 19 1.53 -26.28 18.14
C PHE A 19 0.49 -25.17 18.33
N GLN A 20 0.91 -23.92 18.28
CA GLN A 20 -0.02 -22.79 18.34
C GLN A 20 -0.85 -22.68 17.05
N MET A 21 -0.23 -22.97 15.90
CA MET A 21 -0.92 -23.00 14.59
C MET A 21 -2.01 -24.07 14.52
N LEU A 22 -1.85 -25.20 15.20
CA LEU A 22 -2.88 -26.26 15.26
C LEU A 22 -4.19 -25.78 15.93
N GLN A 23 -4.11 -24.80 16.82
CA GLN A 23 -5.29 -24.22 17.46
C GLN A 23 -6.00 -23.18 16.58
N GLN A 24 -5.35 -22.75 15.51
CA GLN A 24 -5.85 -21.75 14.59
C GLN A 24 -5.64 -22.19 13.13
N PRO A 25 -6.34 -23.25 12.70
CA PRO A 25 -6.08 -23.89 11.42
C PRO A 25 -6.39 -23.02 10.19
N GLY A 26 -7.15 -21.94 10.36
CA GLY A 26 -7.49 -21.00 9.29
C GLY A 26 -6.37 -20.06 8.87
N PHE A 27 -5.32 -19.86 9.72
CA PHE A 27 -4.16 -19.03 9.37
C PHE A 27 -3.38 -19.61 8.18
N ALA A 28 -2.67 -18.73 7.49
CA ALA A 28 -1.73 -19.09 6.43
C ALA A 28 -0.29 -19.11 6.95
N THR A 29 0.49 -20.10 6.56
CA THR A 29 1.96 -20.13 6.72
C THR A 29 2.68 -19.53 5.51
N GLU A 30 2.01 -19.47 4.37
CA GLU A 30 2.42 -18.76 3.15
C GLU A 30 1.16 -18.11 2.56
N LEU A 31 1.18 -16.81 2.35
CA LEU A 31 0.08 -16.04 1.77
C LEU A 31 0.68 -14.94 0.90
N GLN A 32 1.07 -15.33 -0.31
CA GLN A 32 1.73 -14.47 -1.29
C GLN A 32 0.78 -14.13 -2.42
N ASN A 33 0.68 -12.83 -2.76
CA ASN A 33 -0.21 -12.31 -3.80
C ASN A 33 -1.68 -12.72 -3.61
N PHE A 34 -2.06 -12.87 -2.35
CA PHE A 34 -3.43 -12.93 -1.87
C PHE A 34 -3.67 -11.76 -0.92
N GLU A 35 -4.88 -11.30 -0.84
CA GLU A 35 -5.38 -10.35 0.15
C GLU A 35 -6.43 -11.04 1.02
N VAL A 36 -6.57 -10.57 2.24
CA VAL A 36 -7.64 -11.04 3.11
C VAL A 36 -8.93 -10.34 2.70
N ASP A 37 -9.99 -11.10 2.52
CA ASP A 37 -11.32 -10.57 2.26
C ASP A 37 -12.00 -10.25 3.60
N PRO A 38 -12.53 -9.02 3.82
CA PRO A 38 -13.23 -8.69 5.06
C PRO A 38 -14.42 -9.59 5.37
N ASP A 39 -15.07 -10.13 4.34
CA ASP A 39 -16.18 -11.08 4.45
C ASP A 39 -15.75 -12.53 4.71
N GLY A 40 -14.45 -12.77 4.75
CA GLY A 40 -13.81 -14.06 4.98
C GLY A 40 -13.26 -14.69 3.71
N GLY A 41 -12.14 -15.39 3.87
CA GLY A 41 -11.41 -16.00 2.77
C GLY A 41 -10.15 -15.25 2.37
N TYR A 42 -9.41 -15.84 1.43
CA TYR A 42 -8.22 -15.25 0.85
C TYR A 42 -8.42 -15.05 -0.64
N ARG A 43 -8.44 -13.80 -1.09
CA ARG A 43 -8.66 -13.41 -2.47
C ARG A 43 -7.33 -13.16 -3.17
N ARG A 44 -7.11 -13.75 -4.36
CA ARG A 44 -5.98 -13.41 -5.22
C ARG A 44 -6.05 -11.92 -5.59
N ILE A 45 -4.94 -11.19 -5.47
CA ILE A 45 -4.88 -9.78 -5.80
C ILE A 45 -5.13 -9.54 -7.29
N ASN A 46 -5.63 -8.35 -7.62
CA ASN A 46 -5.60 -7.84 -8.98
C ASN A 46 -4.17 -7.48 -9.40
N GLY A 47 -3.97 -7.36 -10.69
CA GLY A 47 -2.72 -6.86 -11.25
C GLY A 47 -2.63 -5.34 -11.28
N TYR A 48 -1.98 -4.84 -12.32
CA TYR A 48 -1.89 -3.41 -12.64
C TYR A 48 -1.71 -3.23 -14.15
N THR A 49 -2.14 -2.08 -14.65
CA THR A 49 -2.03 -1.71 -16.07
C THR A 49 -1.30 -0.38 -16.20
N LEU A 50 -0.72 -0.09 -17.35
CA LEU A 50 -0.11 1.22 -17.59
C LEU A 50 -1.13 2.34 -17.43
N TYR A 51 -0.71 3.45 -16.81
CA TYR A 51 -1.42 4.72 -16.88
C TYR A 51 -0.98 5.43 -18.17
N GLY A 52 -1.81 5.33 -19.19
CA GLY A 52 -1.46 5.68 -20.57
C GLY A 52 -1.01 4.48 -21.42
N ALA A 53 -0.31 4.72 -22.50
CA ALA A 53 0.09 3.68 -23.44
C ALA A 53 1.60 3.69 -23.75
N GLY A 54 2.23 2.53 -23.64
CA GLY A 54 3.63 2.33 -24.03
C GLY A 54 4.59 3.31 -23.34
N SER A 55 5.47 3.95 -24.11
CA SER A 55 6.42 4.94 -23.58
C SER A 55 5.77 6.24 -23.09
N ALA A 56 4.52 6.52 -23.45
CA ALA A 56 3.77 7.68 -22.97
C ALA A 56 3.43 7.58 -21.46
N ALA A 57 3.38 6.37 -20.90
CA ALA A 57 3.22 6.17 -19.46
C ALA A 57 4.45 6.59 -18.64
N ARG A 58 5.47 7.17 -19.26
CA ARG A 58 6.71 7.68 -18.64
C ARG A 58 6.75 9.20 -18.71
N PRO A 59 6.56 9.92 -17.62
CA PRO A 59 6.66 11.38 -17.63
C PRO A 59 8.05 11.90 -18.00
N ASN A 60 9.12 11.17 -17.67
CA ASN A 60 10.50 11.60 -17.84
C ASN A 60 11.42 10.47 -18.34
N GLY A 61 11.03 9.75 -19.36
CA GLY A 61 11.81 8.63 -19.87
C GLY A 61 12.06 7.55 -18.81
N SER A 62 13.29 7.06 -18.69
CA SER A 62 13.66 6.00 -17.73
C SER A 62 14.05 6.50 -16.33
N ASN A 63 13.72 7.75 -15.98
CA ASN A 63 13.97 8.25 -14.64
C ASN A 63 12.92 7.75 -13.66
N ALA A 64 13.36 7.24 -12.49
CA ALA A 64 12.48 6.69 -11.48
C ALA A 64 11.37 7.66 -11.05
N ILE A 65 10.21 7.12 -10.75
CA ILE A 65 9.12 7.86 -10.11
C ILE A 65 9.45 8.01 -8.63
N LEU A 66 9.44 9.24 -8.15
CA LEU A 66 9.86 9.60 -6.80
C LEU A 66 8.72 10.18 -5.93
N GLY A 67 7.53 10.21 -6.47
CA GLY A 67 6.32 10.65 -5.81
C GLY A 67 5.17 10.75 -6.80
N LEU A 68 3.98 10.44 -6.33
CA LEU A 68 2.72 10.55 -7.07
C LEU A 68 1.68 11.20 -6.18
N PHE A 69 0.79 11.99 -6.78
CA PHE A 69 -0.33 12.60 -6.06
C PHE A 69 -1.53 12.79 -6.98
N VAL A 70 -2.69 12.28 -6.57
CA VAL A 70 -3.96 12.49 -7.28
C VAL A 70 -4.41 13.92 -7.05
N TYR A 71 -4.62 14.69 -8.12
CA TYR A 71 -4.98 16.09 -8.03
C TYR A 71 -6.05 16.45 -9.06
N GLY A 72 -7.22 16.80 -8.56
CA GLY A 72 -8.38 17.03 -9.42
C GLY A 72 -8.74 15.77 -10.21
N ASP A 73 -8.80 15.90 -11.52
CA ASP A 73 -9.05 14.81 -12.46
C ASP A 73 -7.77 14.25 -13.11
N GLY A 74 -6.61 14.55 -12.53
CA GLY A 74 -5.31 14.11 -13.04
C GLY A 74 -4.34 13.65 -11.96
N LEU A 75 -3.10 13.46 -12.38
CA LEU A 75 -2.01 12.92 -11.56
C LEU A 75 -0.77 13.81 -11.64
N ILE A 76 -0.24 14.20 -10.49
CA ILE A 76 1.08 14.81 -10.38
C ILE A 76 2.10 13.69 -10.20
N ALA A 77 3.17 13.72 -10.98
CA ALA A 77 4.29 12.78 -10.89
C ALA A 77 5.62 13.51 -10.72
N ALA A 78 6.37 13.09 -9.73
CA ALA A 78 7.76 13.49 -9.54
C ALA A 78 8.67 12.44 -10.17
N SER A 79 9.45 12.81 -11.19
CA SER A 79 10.34 11.87 -11.89
C SER A 79 11.67 12.52 -12.22
N GLY A 80 12.76 11.87 -11.82
CA GLY A 80 14.10 12.41 -11.98
C GLY A 80 14.23 13.80 -11.35
N THR A 81 14.59 14.80 -12.15
CA THR A 81 14.77 16.19 -11.71
C THR A 81 13.57 17.09 -11.96
N ASN A 82 12.44 16.53 -12.38
CA ASN A 82 11.27 17.31 -12.82
C ASN A 82 9.98 16.84 -12.13
N LEU A 83 8.98 17.73 -12.19
CA LEU A 83 7.61 17.48 -11.79
C LEU A 83 6.72 17.56 -13.03
N TYR A 84 5.75 16.65 -13.12
CA TYR A 84 4.85 16.53 -14.24
C TYR A 84 3.40 16.44 -13.78
N PHE A 85 2.48 16.84 -14.63
CA PHE A 85 1.04 16.66 -14.47
C PHE A 85 0.45 16.01 -15.74
N SER A 86 -0.48 15.10 -15.58
CA SER A 86 -1.20 14.47 -16.69
C SER A 86 -2.65 14.19 -16.30
N LEU A 87 -3.55 14.23 -17.27
CA LEU A 87 -4.96 13.87 -17.10
C LEU A 87 -5.23 12.39 -17.45
N ASP A 88 -4.43 11.81 -18.34
CA ASP A 88 -4.70 10.53 -18.98
C ASP A 88 -3.49 9.59 -19.09
N GLY A 89 -2.32 10.05 -18.63
CA GLY A 89 -1.05 9.32 -18.74
C GLY A 89 -0.46 9.28 -20.16
N THR A 90 -1.09 9.90 -21.15
CA THR A 90 -0.58 9.95 -22.52
C THR A 90 0.18 11.24 -22.81
N SER A 91 -0.21 12.32 -22.15
CA SER A 91 0.42 13.64 -22.27
C SER A 91 0.83 14.13 -20.90
N TRP A 92 2.14 14.38 -20.72
CA TRP A 92 2.72 14.85 -19.47
C TRP A 92 3.23 16.28 -19.61
N LEU A 93 2.64 17.18 -18.84
CA LEU A 93 3.04 18.58 -18.78
C LEU A 93 4.07 18.77 -17.67
N GLN A 94 5.28 19.25 -18.02
CA GLN A 94 6.28 19.60 -17.01
C GLN A 94 5.89 20.87 -16.27
N ILE A 95 5.64 20.78 -14.97
CA ILE A 95 5.13 21.88 -14.16
C ILE A 95 6.22 22.74 -13.47
N ASN A 96 7.44 22.24 -13.31
CA ASN A 96 8.56 22.99 -12.71
C ASN A 96 9.51 23.61 -13.75
N ARG A 97 8.99 24.11 -14.84
CA ARG A 97 9.80 24.75 -15.90
C ARG A 97 10.35 26.10 -15.48
N SER A 98 11.56 26.41 -15.93
CA SER A 98 12.20 27.71 -15.72
C SER A 98 11.75 28.78 -16.72
N SER A 99 11.14 28.42 -17.86
CA SER A 99 10.68 29.36 -18.88
C SER A 99 9.38 28.88 -19.55
N VAL A 100 8.50 29.81 -19.83
CA VAL A 100 7.33 29.59 -20.72
C VAL A 100 7.81 29.71 -22.15
N SER A 101 8.08 28.62 -22.82
CA SER A 101 8.31 28.62 -24.27
C SER A 101 7.79 27.33 -24.87
N GLY A 102 6.62 27.41 -25.49
CA GLY A 102 5.98 26.37 -26.24
C GLY A 102 4.57 26.81 -26.61
N SER A 103 4.20 26.77 -27.87
CA SER A 103 2.83 27.00 -28.30
C SER A 103 1.94 25.92 -27.71
N GLY A 104 0.99 26.30 -26.85
CA GLY A 104 0.01 25.40 -26.24
C GLY A 104 0.08 25.29 -24.71
N ASP A 105 1.06 25.86 -24.05
CA ASP A 105 1.13 25.86 -22.59
C ASP A 105 0.46 27.11 -22.03
N ASN A 106 -0.71 26.97 -21.40
CA ASN A 106 -1.44 28.07 -20.75
C ASN A 106 -0.92 28.39 -19.34
N PHE A 107 0.38 28.48 -19.17
CA PHE A 107 0.96 28.94 -17.91
C PHE A 107 0.91 30.46 -17.81
N SER A 108 -0.02 31.00 -17.03
CA SER A 108 -0.27 32.46 -16.98
C SER A 108 0.71 33.23 -16.09
N THR A 109 1.31 32.61 -15.09
CA THR A 109 2.31 33.27 -14.24
C THR A 109 3.24 32.27 -13.56
N PHE A 110 4.52 32.55 -13.68
CA PHE A 110 5.57 31.80 -13.01
C PHE A 110 6.48 32.78 -12.26
N SER A 111 5.98 33.39 -11.20
CA SER A 111 6.82 34.22 -10.34
C SER A 111 7.59 33.31 -9.37
N GLY A 112 8.90 33.57 -9.21
CA GLY A 112 9.71 32.93 -8.18
C GLY A 112 10.23 31.53 -8.48
N ARG A 113 10.24 31.08 -9.73
CA ARG A 113 10.79 29.77 -10.10
C ARG A 113 12.29 29.70 -9.89
N SER A 114 12.73 28.67 -9.18
CA SER A 114 14.12 28.28 -9.16
C SER A 114 14.52 27.55 -10.44
N THR A 115 15.73 27.84 -10.92
CA THR A 115 16.40 27.04 -11.95
C THR A 115 17.12 25.83 -11.34
N ALA A 116 17.06 25.67 -10.00
CA ALA A 116 17.68 24.55 -9.33
C ALA A 116 16.94 23.25 -9.67
N ALA A 117 17.65 22.33 -10.31
CA ALA A 117 17.13 21.01 -10.61
C ALA A 117 16.90 20.24 -9.29
N ARG A 118 15.78 19.54 -9.22
CA ARG A 118 15.57 18.55 -8.17
C ARG A 118 16.64 17.43 -8.27
N THR A 119 17.04 16.85 -7.16
CA THR A 119 17.92 15.68 -7.19
C THR A 119 17.13 14.41 -7.47
N SER A 120 17.65 13.52 -8.29
CA SER A 120 17.01 12.26 -8.69
C SER A 120 16.76 11.27 -7.54
N GLN A 121 17.21 11.59 -6.33
CA GLN A 121 17.07 10.72 -5.15
C GLN A 121 16.07 11.24 -4.11
N SER A 122 15.47 12.41 -4.34
CA SER A 122 14.52 13.01 -3.40
C SER A 122 13.13 12.43 -3.58
N TYR A 123 12.57 11.86 -2.53
CA TYR A 123 11.19 11.36 -2.50
C TYR A 123 10.25 12.49 -2.10
N THR A 124 9.47 12.93 -3.07
CA THR A 124 8.61 14.10 -2.96
C THR A 124 7.39 13.82 -2.11
N ASN A 125 7.07 14.75 -1.21
CA ASN A 125 5.85 14.75 -0.42
C ASN A 125 4.89 15.83 -0.89
N PHE A 126 3.59 15.61 -0.68
CA PHE A 126 2.51 16.44 -1.14
C PHE A 126 1.53 16.71 -0.01
N ALA A 127 0.96 17.92 0.01
CA ALA A 127 -0.16 18.28 0.87
C ALA A 127 -1.16 19.12 0.08
N LEU A 128 -2.44 18.82 0.19
CA LEU A 128 -3.51 19.53 -0.48
C LEU A 128 -4.15 20.54 0.50
N PHE A 129 -4.19 21.79 0.10
CA PHE A 129 -4.99 22.83 0.75
C PHE A 129 -6.27 23.05 -0.05
N GLU A 130 -7.38 22.61 0.48
CA GLU A 130 -8.71 22.84 -0.07
C GLU A 130 -9.15 24.27 0.23
N GLY A 131 -8.69 25.21 -0.57
CA GLY A 131 -8.95 26.63 -0.42
C GLY A 131 -9.91 27.18 -1.47
N ALA A 132 -9.66 28.40 -1.92
CA ALA A 132 -10.51 29.16 -2.82
C ALA A 132 -10.49 28.71 -4.30
N SER A 133 -9.66 27.74 -4.69
CA SER A 133 -9.59 27.24 -6.06
C SER A 133 -10.44 25.98 -6.24
N THR A 134 -10.91 25.72 -7.48
CA THR A 134 -11.78 24.58 -7.81
C THR A 134 -11.18 23.22 -7.40
N TYR A 135 -9.86 23.09 -7.51
CA TYR A 135 -9.15 21.83 -7.21
C TYR A 135 -8.27 21.91 -5.97
N GLY A 136 -8.29 23.05 -5.23
CA GLY A 136 -7.36 23.32 -4.15
C GLY A 136 -5.95 23.70 -4.64
N GLU A 137 -5.02 23.80 -3.71
CA GLU A 137 -3.62 24.14 -3.93
C GLU A 137 -2.73 23.04 -3.36
N VAL A 138 -1.82 22.50 -4.19
CA VAL A 138 -0.90 21.42 -3.76
C VAL A 138 0.44 22.01 -3.37
N VAL A 139 0.85 21.76 -2.14
CA VAL A 139 2.21 22.03 -1.68
C VAL A 139 3.07 20.82 -1.94
N ILE A 140 4.24 21.03 -2.51
CA ILE A 140 5.20 20.00 -2.91
C ILE A 140 6.51 20.26 -2.18
N THR A 141 6.96 19.27 -1.40
CA THR A 141 8.23 19.36 -0.64
C THR A 141 9.19 18.25 -1.04
N ASP A 142 10.43 18.33 -0.56
CA ASP A 142 11.55 17.42 -0.89
C ASP A 142 11.78 17.32 -2.40
N ILE A 143 11.74 18.46 -3.08
CA ILE A 143 11.96 18.53 -4.53
C ILE A 143 13.45 18.34 -4.88
N GLY A 144 14.34 18.57 -3.94
CA GLY A 144 15.79 18.41 -4.12
C GLY A 144 16.60 19.12 -3.05
N SER A 145 17.88 18.80 -2.98
CA SER A 145 18.81 19.46 -2.05
C SER A 145 18.96 20.95 -2.40
N GLY A 146 18.66 21.84 -1.47
CA GLY A 146 18.71 23.28 -1.68
C GLY A 146 17.57 23.84 -2.56
N VAL A 147 16.54 23.07 -2.85
CA VAL A 147 15.37 23.50 -3.62
C VAL A 147 14.22 23.81 -2.67
N LYS A 148 13.60 24.96 -2.86
CA LYS A 148 12.46 25.41 -2.06
C LYS A 148 11.23 24.54 -2.30
N PRO A 149 10.34 24.37 -1.32
CA PRO A 149 8.99 23.87 -1.55
C PRO A 149 8.26 24.69 -2.62
N ALA A 150 7.31 24.08 -3.27
CA ALA A 150 6.54 24.75 -4.31
C ALA A 150 5.04 24.62 -4.05
N LEU A 151 4.30 25.62 -4.46
CA LEU A 151 2.85 25.62 -4.57
C LEU A 151 2.48 25.40 -6.03
N PHE A 152 1.59 24.46 -6.27
CA PHE A 152 1.01 24.23 -7.58
C PHE A 152 -0.51 24.29 -7.51
N LYS A 153 -1.12 24.97 -8.46
CA LYS A 153 -2.58 24.97 -8.62
C LYS A 153 -2.98 25.01 -10.09
N MET A 154 -4.19 24.53 -10.32
CA MET A 154 -4.81 24.47 -11.63
C MET A 154 -6.21 25.06 -11.57
N THR A 155 -6.61 25.72 -12.65
CA THR A 155 -7.98 26.22 -12.85
C THR A 155 -8.46 25.85 -14.26
N GLY A 156 -9.78 25.85 -14.47
CA GLY A 156 -10.39 25.42 -15.72
C GLY A 156 -10.68 23.90 -15.74
N THR A 157 -11.40 23.46 -16.74
CA THR A 157 -11.82 22.07 -16.98
C THR A 157 -11.54 21.70 -18.43
N GLY A 158 -11.68 20.43 -18.80
CA GLY A 158 -11.41 19.96 -20.16
C GLY A 158 -9.96 19.52 -20.37
N ASN A 159 -9.44 19.68 -21.58
CA ASN A 159 -8.08 19.25 -21.95
C ASN A 159 -6.99 20.11 -21.25
N LEU A 160 -5.75 19.63 -21.27
CA LEU A 160 -4.62 20.38 -20.72
C LEU A 160 -4.48 21.80 -21.32
N SER A 161 -4.81 21.98 -22.60
CA SER A 161 -4.79 23.27 -23.29
C SER A 161 -5.83 24.28 -22.79
N ASP A 162 -6.91 23.80 -22.15
CA ASP A 162 -8.04 24.63 -21.70
C ASP A 162 -7.87 25.06 -20.24
N ARG A 163 -6.79 24.64 -19.61
CA ARG A 163 -6.48 24.88 -18.20
C ARG A 163 -5.40 25.92 -18.01
N THR A 164 -5.47 26.60 -16.88
CA THR A 164 -4.44 27.54 -16.46
C THR A 164 -3.71 26.98 -15.24
N PHE A 165 -2.38 26.97 -15.30
CA PHE A 165 -1.52 26.41 -14.28
C PHE A 165 -0.70 27.51 -13.60
N PHE A 166 -0.53 27.36 -12.29
CA PHE A 166 0.30 28.24 -11.47
C PHE A 166 1.33 27.41 -10.72
N TYR A 167 2.54 27.90 -10.69
CA TYR A 167 3.64 27.30 -9.93
C TYR A 167 4.43 28.41 -9.24
N GLU A 168 4.55 28.35 -7.92
CA GLU A 168 5.25 29.34 -7.10
C GLU A 168 6.15 28.64 -6.09
N GLU A 169 7.35 29.20 -5.86
CA GLU A 169 8.23 28.70 -4.81
C GLU A 169 7.88 29.33 -3.47
N ILE A 170 7.81 28.52 -2.43
CA ILE A 170 7.56 28.94 -1.07
C ILE A 170 8.88 29.20 -0.37
N THR A 171 9.02 30.36 0.25
CA THR A 171 10.17 30.67 1.09
C THR A 171 9.83 30.41 2.56
N VAL A 172 10.33 29.30 3.08
CA VAL A 172 10.27 29.02 4.51
C VAL A 172 11.28 29.91 5.24
N SER A 173 10.95 30.40 6.41
CA SER A 173 11.79 31.30 7.20
C SER A 173 13.27 30.88 7.20
N GLY A 174 14.17 31.80 6.83
CA GLY A 174 15.58 31.51 6.65
C GLY A 174 15.89 30.75 5.34
N THR A 175 16.92 29.90 5.37
CA THR A 175 17.37 29.06 4.24
C THR A 175 17.03 27.60 4.48
N HIS A 176 15.80 27.32 4.93
CA HIS A 176 15.36 25.96 5.24
C HIS A 176 14.67 25.33 4.03
N PHE A 177 15.02 24.07 3.77
CA PHE A 177 14.47 23.24 2.69
C PHE A 177 13.79 22.02 3.32
N PRO A 178 12.52 22.15 3.74
CA PRO A 178 11.82 21.06 4.43
C PRO A 178 11.50 19.89 3.48
N LYS A 179 11.44 18.70 4.06
CA LYS A 179 11.13 17.44 3.36
C LYS A 179 9.69 17.00 3.58
N GLN A 180 9.10 17.38 4.71
CA GLN A 180 7.75 16.97 5.10
C GLN A 180 6.82 18.17 5.04
N CYS A 181 5.57 17.94 4.63
CA CYS A 181 4.52 18.94 4.65
C CYS A 181 3.17 18.30 5.00
N THR A 182 2.33 19.09 5.65
CA THR A 182 0.92 18.78 5.87
C THR A 182 0.13 20.09 6.04
N ILE A 183 -1.16 20.03 5.78
CA ILE A 183 -2.07 21.13 6.11
C ILE A 183 -2.75 20.80 7.43
N HIS A 184 -2.71 21.74 8.36
CA HIS A 184 -3.38 21.63 9.65
C HIS A 184 -3.98 22.98 10.05
N ASP A 185 -5.28 22.99 10.38
CA ASP A 185 -6.01 24.18 10.79
C ASP A 185 -5.79 25.43 9.89
N LYS A 186 -5.74 25.21 8.56
CA LYS A 186 -5.47 26.22 7.52
C LYS A 186 -4.05 26.81 7.54
N HIS A 187 -3.12 26.19 8.26
CA HIS A 187 -1.68 26.46 8.16
C HIS A 187 -1.01 25.42 7.29
N LEU A 188 -0.03 25.82 6.51
CA LEU A 188 0.95 24.89 5.98
C LEU A 188 1.98 24.64 7.08
N VAL A 189 2.12 23.38 7.49
CA VAL A 189 3.15 22.94 8.43
C VAL A 189 4.20 22.12 7.68
N VAL A 190 5.47 22.51 7.85
CA VAL A 190 6.60 21.85 7.18
C VAL A 190 7.71 21.52 8.18
N ALA A 191 8.46 20.45 7.90
CA ALA A 191 9.54 19.98 8.77
C ALA A 191 10.61 19.17 8.02
N GLY A 192 11.61 18.67 8.75
CA GLY A 192 12.63 17.79 8.23
C GLY A 192 13.69 18.49 7.38
N ALA A 193 13.87 19.79 7.53
CA ALA A 193 14.96 20.50 6.88
C ALA A 193 16.32 20.05 7.45
N ALA A 194 17.31 19.80 6.57
CA ALA A 194 18.64 19.34 7.01
C ALA A 194 19.34 20.34 7.97
N THR A 195 19.04 21.63 7.84
CA THR A 195 19.56 22.71 8.69
C THR A 195 18.83 22.85 10.02
N ALA A 196 17.61 22.27 10.15
CA ALA A 196 16.78 22.31 11.36
C ALA A 196 15.93 21.02 11.44
N PRO A 197 16.55 19.84 11.66
CA PRO A 197 15.89 18.55 11.54
C PRO A 197 14.83 18.28 12.61
N ASN A 198 14.93 18.98 13.73
CA ASN A 198 14.02 18.87 14.88
C ASN A 198 13.02 20.05 14.98
N THR A 199 12.88 20.86 13.95
CA THR A 199 12.03 22.04 13.97
C THR A 199 10.88 21.92 12.99
N ILE A 200 9.69 22.23 13.44
CA ILE A 200 8.53 22.45 12.59
C ILE A 200 8.39 23.95 12.32
N PHE A 201 8.01 24.30 11.11
CA PHE A 201 7.67 25.66 10.70
C PHE A 201 6.22 25.68 10.24
N TYR A 202 5.47 26.72 10.56
CA TYR A 202 4.09 26.86 10.14
C TYR A 202 3.83 28.26 9.55
N SER A 203 3.04 28.31 8.50
CA SER A 203 2.66 29.53 7.78
C SER A 203 1.63 30.36 8.55
N GLY A 204 1.29 31.53 8.05
CA GLY A 204 0.11 32.26 8.50
C GLY A 204 -1.19 31.50 8.23
N THR A 205 -2.25 31.82 8.98
CA THR A 205 -3.58 31.18 8.82
C THR A 205 -4.17 31.52 7.45
N SER A 206 -4.52 30.52 6.66
CA SER A 206 -5.05 30.65 5.29
C SER A 206 -4.10 31.32 4.29
N ASP A 207 -2.87 31.55 4.67
CA ASP A 207 -1.80 32.09 3.83
C ASP A 207 -0.63 31.09 3.82
N ILE A 208 -0.80 30.03 3.04
CA ILE A 208 0.07 28.85 3.07
C ILE A 208 1.46 29.09 2.47
N ASN A 209 1.69 30.21 1.79
CA ASN A 209 2.99 30.57 1.22
C ASN A 209 3.74 31.63 2.03
N ASP A 210 3.16 32.20 3.10
CA ASP A 210 3.80 33.21 3.94
C ASP A 210 4.18 32.68 5.35
N PHE A 211 5.47 32.59 5.60
CA PHE A 211 6.07 32.21 6.87
C PHE A 211 6.58 33.41 7.69
N THR A 212 6.18 34.64 7.32
CA THR A 212 6.61 35.90 7.96
C THR A 212 5.46 36.69 8.56
N SER A 213 4.22 36.38 8.17
CA SER A 213 3.03 37.09 8.66
C SER A 213 2.69 36.76 10.11
N THR A 214 1.81 37.55 10.69
CA THR A 214 1.25 37.31 12.02
C THR A 214 0.53 35.96 12.02
N GLY A 215 0.83 35.09 13.00
CA GLY A 215 0.30 33.74 13.10
C GLY A 215 1.20 32.68 12.48
N SER A 216 2.28 33.03 11.80
CA SER A 216 3.35 32.13 11.41
C SER A 216 4.37 31.94 12.56
N GLY A 217 5.11 30.85 12.53
CA GLY A 217 6.14 30.60 13.53
C GLY A 217 6.93 29.32 13.32
N SER A 218 7.74 29.01 14.33
CA SER A 218 8.50 27.77 14.38
C SER A 218 8.59 27.23 15.79
N ILE A 219 8.64 25.91 15.94
CA ILE A 219 8.75 25.22 17.21
C ILE A 219 9.83 24.15 17.10
N ALA A 220 10.82 24.22 17.99
CA ALA A 220 11.87 23.20 18.08
C ALA A 220 11.44 22.09 19.03
N LEU A 221 11.72 20.86 18.66
CA LEU A 221 11.49 19.63 19.43
C LEU A 221 12.83 19.04 19.91
N ASP A 222 12.76 18.09 20.81
CA ASP A 222 13.96 17.41 21.33
C ASP A 222 14.48 16.29 20.39
N ASP A 223 13.69 15.91 19.35
CA ASP A 223 14.01 14.79 18.47
C ASP A 223 13.78 15.16 17.00
N GLN A 224 14.41 14.44 16.09
CA GLN A 224 14.33 14.67 14.64
C GLN A 224 12.95 14.31 14.11
N VAL A 225 12.32 15.25 13.37
CA VAL A 225 11.01 15.02 12.72
C VAL A 225 11.19 14.16 11.48
N VAL A 226 10.37 13.12 11.39
CA VAL A 226 10.33 12.14 10.29
C VAL A 226 9.05 12.26 9.47
N GLY A 227 7.95 12.62 10.09
CA GLY A 227 6.66 12.76 9.42
C GLY A 227 5.69 13.67 10.15
N LEU A 228 4.72 14.19 9.42
CA LEU A 228 3.66 15.07 9.91
C LEU A 228 2.32 14.56 9.41
N GLN A 229 1.31 14.54 10.27
CA GLN A 229 -0.06 14.21 9.87
C GLN A 229 -1.08 14.97 10.71
N SER A 230 -2.01 15.67 10.04
CA SER A 230 -3.18 16.25 10.71
C SER A 230 -4.19 15.14 11.01
N PHE A 231 -4.62 15.02 12.25
CA PHE A 231 -5.49 13.94 12.68
C PHE A 231 -6.39 14.36 13.84
N ARG A 232 -7.70 14.23 13.67
CA ARG A 232 -8.73 14.52 14.69
C ARG A 232 -8.63 15.89 15.35
N GLY A 233 -8.26 16.92 14.59
CA GLY A 233 -8.14 18.29 15.08
C GLY A 233 -6.82 18.62 15.77
N ASP A 234 -5.89 17.67 15.81
CA ASP A 234 -4.52 17.87 16.30
C ASP A 234 -3.51 17.57 15.21
N LEU A 235 -2.33 18.17 15.29
CA LEU A 235 -1.20 17.79 14.45
C LEU A 235 -0.36 16.73 15.18
N ILE A 236 -0.24 15.56 14.58
CA ILE A 236 0.64 14.49 15.07
C ILE A 236 2.00 14.64 14.39
N ILE A 237 3.04 14.73 15.22
CA ILE A 237 4.43 14.92 14.79
C ILE A 237 5.18 13.63 15.13
N PHE A 238 5.56 12.90 14.08
CA PHE A 238 6.33 11.68 14.20
C PHE A 238 7.82 12.03 14.16
N CYS A 239 8.52 11.70 15.23
CA CYS A 239 9.96 11.83 15.31
C CYS A 239 10.64 10.46 15.27
N LYS A 240 11.96 10.45 15.24
CA LYS A 240 12.76 9.23 15.12
C LYS A 240 12.60 8.30 16.31
N ASN A 241 12.48 8.83 17.53
CA ASN A 241 12.35 8.07 18.77
C ASN A 241 11.14 8.45 19.61
N SER A 242 10.34 9.42 19.17
CA SER A 242 9.23 10.00 19.91
C SER A 242 8.08 10.41 19.01
N ILE A 243 6.90 10.61 19.59
CA ILE A 243 5.72 11.13 18.89
C ILE A 243 5.11 12.22 19.77
N TYR A 244 4.82 13.35 19.17
CA TYR A 244 4.20 14.49 19.81
C TYR A 244 2.85 14.82 19.18
N LYS A 245 2.03 15.48 19.98
CA LYS A 245 0.77 16.07 19.55
C LYS A 245 0.87 17.58 19.75
N LEU A 246 0.54 18.34 18.70
CA LEU A 246 0.43 19.79 18.77
C LEU A 246 -1.04 20.16 18.63
N SER A 247 -1.51 20.96 19.56
CA SER A 247 -2.89 21.46 19.63
C SER A 247 -2.91 22.99 19.62
N ASN A 248 -4.01 23.59 19.14
CA ASN A 248 -4.28 25.03 19.17
C ASN A 248 -3.26 25.89 18.42
N ILE A 249 -2.84 25.47 17.23
CA ILE A 249 -1.85 26.19 16.41
C ILE A 249 -2.27 27.63 16.10
N ASN A 250 -3.57 27.94 16.06
CA ASN A 250 -4.15 29.26 15.77
C ASN A 250 -4.05 30.26 16.94
N ASP A 251 -3.72 29.81 18.16
CA ASP A 251 -3.65 30.69 19.34
C ASP A 251 -2.27 30.58 20.00
N SER A 252 -1.46 31.61 19.79
CA SER A 252 -0.11 31.67 20.33
C SER A 252 -0.03 31.62 21.87
N ASN A 253 -1.14 31.87 22.57
CA ASN A 253 -1.17 31.81 24.03
C ASN A 253 -1.53 30.43 24.58
N SER A 254 -2.18 29.61 23.75
CA SER A 254 -2.63 28.27 24.15
C SER A 254 -2.04 27.14 23.30
N ILE A 255 -1.12 27.45 22.39
CA ILE A 255 -0.40 26.44 21.62
C ILE A 255 0.35 25.50 22.58
N ALA A 256 0.12 24.20 22.44
CA ALA A 256 0.69 23.19 23.32
C ALA A 256 1.26 22.01 22.53
N ILE A 257 2.47 21.62 22.90
CA ILE A 257 3.10 20.37 22.44
C ILE A 257 3.07 19.37 23.58
N ILE A 258 2.42 18.25 23.35
CA ILE A 258 2.25 17.19 24.34
C ILE A 258 2.91 15.91 23.80
N PRO A 259 3.86 15.29 24.53
CA PRO A 259 4.41 14.01 24.12
C PRO A 259 3.34 12.92 24.25
N ILE A 260 3.16 12.15 23.18
CA ILE A 260 2.36 10.92 23.19
C ILE A 260 3.23 9.76 23.69
N THR A 261 4.44 9.65 23.14
CA THR A 261 5.45 8.69 23.57
C THR A 261 6.86 9.27 23.37
N GLN A 262 7.79 8.88 24.23
CA GLN A 262 9.19 9.29 24.16
C GLN A 262 10.16 8.14 23.87
N ASN A 263 9.65 6.91 23.71
CA ASN A 263 10.47 5.71 23.50
C ASN A 263 10.14 4.95 22.22
N VAL A 264 9.14 5.41 21.46
CA VAL A 264 8.72 4.81 20.21
C VAL A 264 8.54 5.91 19.19
N GLY A 265 9.24 5.80 18.08
CA GLY A 265 9.16 6.73 16.97
C GLY A 265 8.84 6.04 15.65
N CYS A 266 8.86 6.81 14.56
CA CYS A 266 8.60 6.36 13.22
C CYS A 266 9.91 6.18 12.45
N LEU A 267 10.07 5.07 11.74
CA LEU A 267 11.26 4.79 10.93
C LEU A 267 11.29 5.59 9.64
N ASP A 268 10.14 5.77 9.00
CA ASP A 268 10.02 6.49 7.73
C ASP A 268 8.63 7.11 7.59
N GLY A 269 8.57 8.41 7.32
CA GLY A 269 7.31 9.16 7.17
C GLY A 269 6.41 8.65 6.04
N ARG A 270 6.97 7.98 5.02
CA ARG A 270 6.19 7.37 3.94
C ARG A 270 5.39 6.14 4.34
N SER A 271 5.59 5.63 5.57
CA SER A 271 4.79 4.56 6.14
C SER A 271 3.53 5.04 6.85
N ILE A 272 3.42 6.35 7.10
CA ILE A 272 2.30 6.94 7.86
C ILE A 272 1.08 7.05 6.96
N GLN A 273 -0.02 6.43 7.39
CA GLN A 273 -1.30 6.50 6.67
C GLN A 273 -2.47 6.53 7.66
N GLU A 274 -3.56 7.18 7.24
CA GLU A 274 -4.83 7.14 7.98
C GLU A 274 -5.70 6.00 7.47
N ILE A 275 -6.04 5.07 8.37
CA ILE A 275 -6.89 3.92 8.07
C ILE A 275 -7.79 3.57 9.26
N GLY A 276 -9.07 3.30 8.99
CA GLY A 276 -10.02 2.88 10.02
C GLY A 276 -10.24 3.93 11.13
N GLY A 277 -9.99 5.20 10.84
CA GLY A 277 -10.09 6.30 11.80
C GLY A 277 -8.94 6.34 12.80
N ASP A 278 -7.79 5.75 12.47
CA ASP A 278 -6.54 5.83 13.21
C ASP A 278 -5.35 6.06 12.26
N LEU A 279 -4.18 6.38 12.81
CA LEU A 279 -2.93 6.50 12.06
C LEU A 279 -2.09 5.26 12.27
N ILE A 280 -1.77 4.55 11.17
CA ILE A 280 -0.79 3.47 11.15
C ILE A 280 0.58 4.01 10.74
N PHE A 281 1.64 3.51 11.37
CA PHE A 281 3.02 3.85 11.05
C PHE A 281 3.97 2.70 11.35
N LEU A 282 5.14 2.70 10.70
CA LEU A 282 6.20 1.72 10.92
C LEU A 282 7.13 2.19 12.03
N SER A 283 7.17 1.47 13.14
CA SER A 283 8.12 1.66 14.24
C SER A 283 9.22 0.59 14.20
N PRO A 284 10.31 0.74 14.98
CA PRO A 284 11.40 -0.24 15.01
C PRO A 284 10.99 -1.68 15.33
N ASP A 285 9.90 -1.85 16.05
CA ASP A 285 9.40 -3.15 16.52
C ASP A 285 8.11 -3.62 15.83
N GLY A 286 7.63 -2.87 14.83
CA GLY A 286 6.46 -3.28 14.05
C GLY A 286 5.56 -2.13 13.62
N PHE A 287 4.47 -2.46 12.94
CA PHE A 287 3.41 -1.50 12.66
C PHE A 287 2.60 -1.22 13.92
N ARG A 288 2.30 0.06 14.15
CA ARG A 288 1.58 0.54 15.33
C ARG A 288 0.49 1.53 14.95
N LEU A 289 -0.48 1.70 15.85
CA LEU A 289 -1.57 2.66 15.73
C LEU A 289 -1.42 3.76 16.77
N VAL A 290 -1.72 5.01 16.38
CA VAL A 290 -1.57 6.17 17.29
C VAL A 290 -2.69 6.25 18.32
N ALA A 291 -3.95 5.97 17.97
CA ALA A 291 -5.09 6.10 18.90
C ALA A 291 -5.05 5.03 20.03
N GLY A 292 -4.45 3.89 19.78
CA GLY A 292 -4.12 2.92 20.84
C GLY A 292 -3.21 3.51 21.91
N THR A 293 -2.36 4.47 21.53
CA THR A 293 -1.37 5.15 22.35
C THR A 293 -1.99 6.25 23.23
N ALA A 294 -2.95 7.00 22.68
CA ALA A 294 -3.54 8.16 23.37
C ALA A 294 -4.57 7.80 24.45
N ARG A 295 -5.08 6.56 24.45
CA ARG A 295 -6.09 6.08 25.39
C ARG A 295 -5.55 5.55 26.70
N ILE A 296 -4.29 5.20 26.75
CA ILE A 296 -3.70 4.49 27.88
C ILE A 296 -2.47 5.28 28.32
N GLY A 297 -2.59 5.97 29.44
CA GLY A 297 -1.44 6.62 30.11
C GLY A 297 -0.38 5.60 30.59
N ASP A 298 -0.53 4.33 30.23
CA ASP A 298 0.39 3.24 30.38
C ASP A 298 0.49 2.45 29.08
N VAL A 299 1.65 2.44 28.54
CA VAL A 299 2.06 2.04 27.20
C VAL A 299 2.03 0.54 27.02
N GLU A 300 0.89 -0.04 26.62
CA GLU A 300 0.95 -1.18 25.72
C GLU A 300 0.58 -0.73 24.30
N LEU A 301 1.51 -0.08 23.66
CA LEU A 301 1.57 0.07 22.23
C LEU A 301 1.71 -1.32 21.61
N SER A 302 0.62 -2.07 21.52
CA SER A 302 0.67 -3.38 20.90
C SER A 302 0.94 -3.20 19.41
N SER A 303 2.03 -3.81 18.93
CA SER A 303 2.29 -3.92 17.50
C SER A 303 1.13 -4.69 16.85
N VAL A 304 0.45 -4.06 15.89
CA VAL A 304 -0.63 -4.71 15.12
C VAL A 304 -0.09 -5.73 14.10
N SER A 305 1.21 -5.74 13.87
CA SER A 305 1.91 -6.64 12.94
C SER A 305 2.60 -7.82 13.59
N ARG A 306 2.24 -8.19 14.83
CA ARG A 306 2.90 -9.28 15.57
C ARG A 306 2.89 -10.62 14.82
N GLN A 307 1.86 -10.86 14.02
CA GLN A 307 1.73 -12.07 13.20
C GLN A 307 2.85 -12.20 12.15
N ILE A 308 3.33 -11.08 11.61
CA ILE A 308 4.36 -11.02 10.58
C ILE A 308 5.67 -10.39 11.09
N GLN A 309 5.97 -10.55 12.38
CA GLN A 309 7.09 -9.88 13.03
C GLN A 309 8.44 -10.17 12.37
N SER A 310 8.65 -11.38 11.86
CA SER A 310 9.90 -11.73 11.16
C SER A 310 10.11 -10.91 9.87
N ILE A 311 9.03 -10.64 9.13
CA ILE A 311 9.05 -9.85 7.90
C ILE A 311 9.32 -8.39 8.25
N VAL A 312 8.58 -7.86 9.23
CA VAL A 312 8.70 -6.45 9.65
C VAL A 312 10.06 -6.16 10.28
N ALA A 313 10.60 -7.06 11.09
CA ALA A 313 11.95 -6.92 11.66
C ALA A 313 13.02 -6.88 10.56
N SER A 314 12.88 -7.71 9.51
CA SER A 314 13.77 -7.65 8.35
C SER A 314 13.62 -6.34 7.57
N LEU A 315 12.41 -5.83 7.39
CA LEU A 315 12.14 -4.53 6.77
C LEU A 315 12.79 -3.40 7.60
N ALA A 316 12.53 -3.35 8.90
CA ALA A 316 13.05 -2.33 9.80
C ALA A 316 14.59 -2.28 9.84
N SER A 317 15.24 -3.45 9.86
CA SER A 317 16.72 -3.54 9.90
C SER A 317 17.38 -3.06 8.60
N ASN A 318 16.68 -3.11 7.47
CA ASN A 318 17.20 -2.73 6.16
C ASN A 318 16.62 -1.41 5.62
N ILE A 319 15.86 -0.67 6.42
CA ILE A 319 15.09 0.51 5.99
C ILE A 319 15.94 1.55 5.24
N GLY A 320 17.18 1.77 5.67
CA GLY A 320 18.09 2.74 5.06
C GLY A 320 18.57 2.41 3.65
N SER A 321 18.41 1.15 3.20
CA SER A 321 18.77 0.68 1.84
C SER A 321 17.56 0.43 0.95
N LEU A 322 16.36 0.58 1.49
CA LEU A 322 15.11 0.31 0.80
C LEU A 322 14.40 1.61 0.41
N VAL A 323 13.76 1.57 -0.73
CA VAL A 323 12.72 2.52 -1.10
C VAL A 323 11.41 1.96 -0.61
N ILE A 324 10.69 2.72 0.19
CA ILE A 324 9.36 2.36 0.66
C ILE A 324 8.32 3.35 0.16
N SER A 325 7.12 2.88 -0.05
CA SER A 325 5.94 3.72 -0.31
C SER A 325 4.69 3.02 0.18
N SER A 326 3.74 3.76 0.70
CA SER A 326 2.49 3.22 1.19
C SER A 326 1.29 4.06 0.77
N ALA A 327 0.14 3.41 0.70
CA ALA A 327 -1.16 4.06 0.53
C ALA A 327 -2.26 3.19 1.14
N VAL A 328 -3.42 3.78 1.32
CA VAL A 328 -4.63 3.11 1.79
C VAL A 328 -5.60 2.95 0.64
N LEU A 329 -6.07 1.74 0.41
CA LEU A 329 -7.19 1.46 -0.47
C LEU A 329 -8.46 1.48 0.38
N ARG A 330 -9.21 2.58 0.31
CA ARG A 330 -10.38 2.82 1.18
C ARG A 330 -11.51 1.88 0.83
N SER A 331 -11.71 1.62 -0.46
CA SER A 331 -12.71 0.68 -0.99
C SER A 331 -12.56 -0.76 -0.46
N LYS A 332 -11.35 -1.14 -0.03
CA LYS A 332 -11.04 -2.47 0.52
C LYS A 332 -10.65 -2.45 2.00
N SER A 333 -10.64 -1.30 2.65
CA SER A 333 -10.14 -1.13 4.03
C SER A 333 -8.73 -1.71 4.21
N GLN A 334 -7.85 -1.45 3.25
CA GLN A 334 -6.50 -2.02 3.20
C GLN A 334 -5.42 -0.94 3.30
N TYR A 335 -4.44 -1.19 4.14
CA TYR A 335 -3.13 -0.56 4.13
C TYR A 335 -2.19 -1.39 3.27
N ARG A 336 -1.54 -0.77 2.29
CA ARG A 336 -0.51 -1.42 1.48
C ARG A 336 0.80 -0.67 1.57
N LEU A 337 1.87 -1.38 1.88
CA LEU A 337 3.23 -0.86 1.88
C LEU A 337 4.09 -1.71 0.95
N PHE A 338 4.76 -1.06 0.01
CA PHE A 338 5.71 -1.69 -0.91
C PHE A 338 7.14 -1.27 -0.57
N TYR A 339 8.07 -2.18 -0.76
CA TYR A 339 9.48 -1.93 -0.51
C TYR A 339 10.38 -2.73 -1.45
N SER A 340 11.44 -2.09 -1.89
CA SER A 340 12.45 -2.71 -2.75
C SER A 340 13.80 -1.99 -2.60
N PRO A 341 14.94 -2.64 -2.88
CA PRO A 341 16.18 -1.91 -3.13
C PRO A 341 16.01 -0.91 -4.27
N SER A 342 16.67 0.24 -4.21
CA SER A 342 16.55 1.30 -5.23
C SER A 342 16.88 0.82 -6.65
N ALA A 343 17.82 -0.12 -6.78
CA ALA A 343 18.22 -0.77 -8.04
C ALA A 343 17.57 -2.15 -8.23
N GLY A 344 16.62 -2.54 -7.36
CA GLY A 344 15.96 -3.84 -7.40
C GLY A 344 15.12 -4.05 -8.67
N SER A 345 14.87 -5.31 -9.01
CA SER A 345 13.94 -5.68 -10.10
C SER A 345 12.52 -5.86 -9.55
N THR A 346 11.52 -5.91 -10.44
CA THR A 346 10.13 -6.22 -10.07
C THR A 346 10.02 -7.58 -9.36
N THR A 347 10.83 -8.58 -9.76
CA THR A 347 10.83 -9.93 -9.15
C THR A 347 11.35 -9.95 -7.71
N THR A 348 12.10 -8.95 -7.28
CA THR A 348 12.62 -8.81 -5.90
C THR A 348 11.85 -7.78 -5.08
N ALA A 349 10.94 -7.05 -5.71
CA ALA A 349 10.09 -6.09 -5.02
C ALA A 349 9.04 -6.82 -4.18
N LYS A 350 8.91 -6.40 -2.95
CA LYS A 350 7.99 -6.97 -1.96
C LYS A 350 7.00 -5.93 -1.47
N GLY A 351 5.90 -6.41 -0.94
CA GLY A 351 4.92 -5.58 -0.27
C GLY A 351 4.21 -6.34 0.84
N ILE A 352 3.55 -5.58 1.68
CA ILE A 352 2.75 -6.06 2.80
C ILE A 352 1.37 -5.44 2.65
N ILE A 353 0.33 -6.25 2.74
CA ILE A 353 -1.06 -5.81 2.77
C ILE A 353 -1.61 -6.10 4.16
N GLY A 354 -2.13 -5.08 4.82
CA GLY A 354 -2.88 -5.20 6.06
C GLY A 354 -4.35 -4.86 5.81
N THR A 355 -5.25 -5.80 5.99
CA THR A 355 -6.69 -5.61 5.86
C THR A 355 -7.31 -5.47 7.24
N ILE A 356 -8.17 -4.48 7.44
CA ILE A 356 -8.94 -4.35 8.67
C ILE A 356 -10.12 -5.31 8.59
N THR A 357 -10.17 -6.23 9.54
CA THR A 357 -11.27 -7.17 9.75
C THR A 357 -11.93 -6.93 11.13
N PRO A 358 -13.09 -7.51 11.43
CA PRO A 358 -13.66 -7.41 12.76
C PRO A 358 -12.77 -7.95 13.89
N GLN A 359 -11.78 -8.81 13.56
CA GLN A 359 -10.82 -9.38 14.49
C GLN A 359 -9.56 -8.52 14.66
N GLY A 360 -9.39 -7.46 13.85
CA GLY A 360 -8.23 -6.59 13.84
C GLY A 360 -7.51 -6.61 12.47
N PHE A 361 -6.22 -6.32 12.46
CA PHE A 361 -5.43 -6.39 11.23
C PHE A 361 -5.06 -7.82 10.88
N GLU A 362 -5.36 -8.22 9.66
CA GLU A 362 -4.89 -9.47 9.05
C GLU A 362 -3.94 -9.15 7.89
N TRP A 363 -2.85 -9.90 7.80
CA TRP A 363 -1.72 -9.55 6.95
C TRP A 363 -1.48 -10.55 5.83
N SER A 364 -0.94 -10.08 4.72
CA SER A 364 -0.42 -10.89 3.62
C SER A 364 0.80 -10.25 2.97
N GLU A 365 1.57 -11.02 2.19
CA GLU A 365 2.70 -10.54 1.41
C GLU A 365 2.38 -10.43 -0.07
N THR A 366 3.07 -9.51 -0.75
CA THR A 366 3.07 -9.43 -2.21
C THR A 366 4.48 -9.46 -2.77
N ILE A 367 4.65 -10.05 -3.94
CA ILE A 367 5.89 -10.06 -4.72
C ILE A 367 5.55 -9.73 -6.17
N GLY A 368 6.38 -8.91 -6.82
CA GLY A 368 6.21 -8.56 -8.23
C GLY A 368 5.64 -7.17 -8.50
N ILE A 369 5.35 -6.39 -7.45
CA ILE A 369 4.92 -5.00 -7.57
C ILE A 369 6.03 -4.09 -7.07
N GLN A 370 6.67 -3.35 -7.98
CA GLN A 370 7.70 -2.38 -7.63
C GLN A 370 7.07 -0.97 -7.60
N ALA A 371 6.89 -0.43 -6.41
CA ALA A 371 6.33 0.89 -6.22
C ALA A 371 7.33 1.80 -5.50
N HIS A 372 7.98 2.69 -6.24
CA HIS A 372 8.83 3.76 -5.71
C HIS A 372 8.01 4.98 -5.31
N GLY A 373 6.92 5.25 -6.03
CA GLY A 373 5.86 6.17 -5.64
C GLY A 373 4.54 5.40 -5.61
N PHE A 374 3.75 5.56 -4.56
CA PHE A 374 2.44 4.92 -4.42
C PHE A 374 1.46 5.91 -3.80
N THR A 375 0.31 6.06 -4.40
CA THR A 375 -0.72 6.99 -3.95
C THR A 375 -2.12 6.44 -4.17
N SER A 376 -3.02 6.84 -3.30
CA SER A 376 -4.46 6.73 -3.52
C SER A 376 -5.10 8.08 -3.20
N GLY A 377 -6.11 8.44 -3.95
CA GLY A 377 -6.85 9.68 -3.76
C GLY A 377 -8.18 9.63 -4.50
N PHE A 378 -9.03 10.59 -4.22
CA PHE A 378 -10.27 10.76 -4.96
C PHE A 378 -10.05 11.75 -6.09
N ASP A 379 -10.55 11.43 -7.28
CA ASP A 379 -10.62 12.37 -8.39
C ASP A 379 -11.76 13.39 -8.20
N ALA A 380 -11.95 14.27 -9.18
CA ALA A 380 -13.01 15.29 -9.15
C ALA A 380 -14.43 14.69 -9.10
N ASP A 381 -14.60 13.46 -9.56
CA ASP A 381 -15.87 12.72 -9.55
C ASP A 381 -16.06 11.88 -8.27
N SER A 382 -15.15 12.03 -7.28
CA SER A 382 -15.13 11.28 -6.02
C SER A 382 -14.93 9.77 -6.21
N VAL A 383 -14.27 9.35 -7.30
CA VAL A 383 -13.87 7.98 -7.54
C VAL A 383 -12.46 7.75 -7.00
N GLU A 384 -12.26 6.69 -6.23
CA GLU A 384 -10.94 6.34 -5.71
C GLU A 384 -10.01 5.90 -6.83
N GLN A 385 -8.94 6.65 -7.04
CA GLN A 385 -7.87 6.37 -7.98
C GLN A 385 -6.63 5.89 -7.23
N ILE A 386 -6.00 4.85 -7.75
CA ILE A 386 -4.85 4.22 -7.09
C ILE A 386 -3.75 4.05 -8.12
N TYR A 387 -2.59 4.69 -7.87
CA TYR A 387 -1.47 4.67 -8.80
C TYR A 387 -0.18 4.26 -8.12
N HIS A 388 0.70 3.60 -8.88
CA HIS A 388 2.08 3.42 -8.48
C HIS A 388 3.03 3.71 -9.63
N GLY A 389 4.27 4.05 -9.27
CA GLY A 389 5.33 4.29 -10.24
C GLY A 389 6.59 3.52 -9.89
N ASP A 390 7.30 3.06 -10.91
CA ASP A 390 8.47 2.21 -10.76
C ASP A 390 9.81 2.96 -10.88
N LYS A 391 10.91 2.22 -10.75
CA LYS A 391 12.27 2.74 -10.93
C LYS A 391 12.61 3.10 -12.39
N ASP A 392 11.89 2.51 -13.33
CA ASP A 392 12.12 2.66 -14.77
C ASP A 392 11.25 3.78 -15.37
N GLY A 393 10.53 4.50 -14.52
CA GLY A 393 9.78 5.70 -14.86
C GLY A 393 8.37 5.47 -15.37
N TYR A 394 7.87 4.24 -15.33
CA TYR A 394 6.48 3.96 -15.68
C TYR A 394 5.54 4.29 -14.53
N VAL A 395 4.35 4.75 -14.91
CA VAL A 395 3.21 4.96 -14.00
C VAL A 395 2.12 3.96 -14.35
N TYR A 396 1.52 3.37 -13.32
CA TYR A 396 0.52 2.31 -13.46
C TYR A 396 -0.76 2.63 -12.69
N ASN A 397 -1.89 2.23 -13.29
CA ASN A 397 -3.14 2.04 -12.56
C ASN A 397 -3.00 0.78 -11.71
N HIS A 398 -3.02 0.96 -10.39
CA HIS A 398 -2.85 -0.13 -9.44
C HIS A 398 -4.19 -0.83 -9.17
N ASN A 399 -4.13 -2.12 -8.82
CA ASN A 399 -5.31 -2.94 -8.50
C ASN A 399 -6.31 -3.05 -9.66
N THR A 400 -5.79 -3.13 -10.89
CA THR A 400 -6.57 -3.26 -12.14
C THR A 400 -6.07 -4.43 -12.98
N GLY A 401 -6.98 -5.09 -13.70
CA GLY A 401 -6.64 -6.23 -14.55
C GLY A 401 -6.29 -7.51 -13.79
N ASN A 402 -5.95 -8.53 -14.54
CA ASN A 402 -5.74 -9.90 -14.04
C ASN A 402 -4.27 -10.34 -14.06
N ALA A 403 -3.37 -9.49 -14.55
CA ALA A 403 -1.95 -9.74 -14.72
C ALA A 403 -1.11 -8.59 -14.17
N PHE A 404 0.13 -8.83 -13.83
CA PHE A 404 1.10 -7.76 -13.72
C PHE A 404 1.50 -7.30 -15.11
N ASN A 405 1.69 -5.99 -15.28
CA ASN A 405 2.00 -5.42 -16.59
C ASN A 405 3.24 -4.52 -16.55
N PRO A 406 4.42 -5.04 -16.14
CA PRO A 406 5.64 -4.24 -16.11
C PRO A 406 5.99 -3.77 -17.51
N ALA A 407 6.20 -2.45 -17.65
CA ALA A 407 6.57 -1.82 -18.92
C ALA A 407 5.62 -2.13 -20.10
N GLY A 408 4.34 -2.43 -19.83
CA GLY A 408 3.37 -2.76 -20.86
C GLY A 408 3.37 -4.22 -21.32
N THR A 409 4.10 -5.10 -20.64
CA THR A 409 4.14 -6.55 -20.95
C THR A 409 3.46 -7.33 -19.85
N GLU A 410 2.39 -8.04 -20.18
CA GLU A 410 1.69 -8.86 -19.21
C GLU A 410 2.56 -10.02 -18.72
N THR A 411 2.59 -10.20 -17.41
CA THR A 411 3.28 -11.28 -16.71
C THR A 411 2.35 -11.94 -15.71
N ASN A 412 2.60 -13.22 -15.45
CA ASN A 412 1.80 -14.00 -14.51
C ASN A 412 1.87 -13.46 -13.09
N ILE A 413 0.75 -13.53 -12.37
CA ILE A 413 0.73 -13.36 -10.92
C ILE A 413 0.98 -14.72 -10.28
N ASP A 414 2.08 -14.86 -9.54
CA ASP A 414 2.41 -16.06 -8.77
C ASP A 414 1.75 -15.95 -7.39
N ALA A 415 0.54 -16.48 -7.27
CA ALA A 415 -0.26 -16.46 -6.06
C ALA A 415 -0.15 -17.79 -5.31
N ARG A 416 0.14 -17.75 -4.00
CA ARG A 416 0.37 -18.94 -3.17
C ARG A 416 -0.27 -18.78 -1.80
N TYR A 417 -1.05 -19.80 -1.43
CA TYR A 417 -1.61 -19.97 -0.09
C TYR A 417 -1.25 -21.35 0.45
N LYS A 418 -0.76 -21.42 1.69
CA LYS A 418 -0.45 -22.67 2.37
C LYS A 418 -1.01 -22.67 3.79
N THR A 419 -1.73 -23.74 4.15
CA THR A 419 -2.22 -23.95 5.51
C THR A 419 -1.06 -24.33 6.47
N PRO A 420 -1.24 -24.25 7.78
CA PRO A 420 -0.40 -24.98 8.73
C PRO A 420 -0.40 -26.49 8.45
N ASN A 421 0.54 -27.20 9.08
CA ASN A 421 0.50 -28.66 9.09
C ASN A 421 -0.55 -29.12 10.11
N LEU A 422 -1.67 -29.63 9.62
CA LEU A 422 -2.86 -29.96 10.41
C LEU A 422 -2.83 -31.44 10.84
N ASP A 423 -3.15 -31.71 12.10
CA ASP A 423 -3.26 -33.05 12.66
C ASP A 423 -4.72 -33.54 12.81
N PHE A 424 -5.69 -32.71 12.38
CA PHE A 424 -7.13 -32.96 12.48
C PHE A 424 -7.60 -33.34 13.90
N GLY A 425 -6.89 -32.81 14.93
CA GLY A 425 -7.21 -33.02 16.35
C GLY A 425 -6.62 -34.28 16.96
N ASP A 426 -5.87 -35.10 16.23
CA ASP A 426 -5.17 -36.27 16.76
C ASP A 426 -3.81 -36.49 16.07
N ALA A 427 -2.75 -36.02 16.67
CA ALA A 427 -1.39 -36.13 16.15
C ALA A 427 -0.86 -37.57 16.12
N GLY A 428 -1.42 -38.47 16.95
CA GLY A 428 -0.98 -39.87 17.05
C GLY A 428 -1.56 -40.81 16.01
N THR A 429 -2.60 -40.39 15.28
CA THR A 429 -3.30 -41.21 14.31
C THR A 429 -2.83 -40.89 12.89
N LEU A 430 -2.48 -41.94 12.13
CA LEU A 430 -2.22 -41.84 10.69
C LEU A 430 -3.54 -41.58 9.95
N LYS A 431 -3.60 -40.59 9.07
CA LYS A 431 -4.77 -40.25 8.28
C LYS A 431 -4.53 -40.48 6.80
N THR A 432 -5.39 -41.28 6.19
CA THR A 432 -5.41 -41.50 4.73
C THR A 432 -6.48 -40.59 4.13
N LEU A 433 -6.07 -39.68 3.26
CA LEU A 433 -7.00 -38.80 2.56
C LEU A 433 -7.71 -39.50 1.41
N HIS A 434 -8.94 -39.12 1.12
CA HIS A 434 -9.73 -39.61 0.01
C HIS A 434 -10.18 -38.50 -0.93
N TYR A 435 -10.77 -37.43 -0.37
CA TYR A 435 -11.26 -36.30 -1.14
C TYR A 435 -10.99 -35.03 -0.37
N THR A 436 -10.65 -34.00 -1.14
CA THR A 436 -10.64 -32.61 -0.66
C THR A 436 -11.67 -31.83 -1.47
N LYS A 437 -12.53 -31.10 -0.79
CA LYS A 437 -13.48 -30.15 -1.37
C LYS A 437 -13.04 -28.76 -0.96
N ILE A 438 -12.90 -27.88 -1.94
CA ILE A 438 -12.41 -26.52 -1.72
C ILE A 438 -13.50 -25.58 -2.20
N SER A 439 -13.94 -24.67 -1.32
CA SER A 439 -14.89 -23.61 -1.67
C SER A 439 -14.14 -22.44 -2.28
N PHE A 440 -14.55 -22.06 -3.48
CA PHE A 440 -14.01 -20.91 -4.22
C PHE A 440 -15.12 -19.91 -4.53
N THR A 441 -14.75 -18.63 -4.60
CA THR A 441 -15.57 -17.57 -5.22
C THR A 441 -14.77 -17.00 -6.40
N PRO A 442 -15.00 -17.50 -7.64
CA PRO A 442 -14.26 -17.05 -8.82
C PRO A 442 -14.86 -15.77 -9.40
N GLU A 443 -13.99 -14.86 -9.89
CA GLU A 443 -14.38 -13.65 -10.64
C GLU A 443 -14.27 -13.83 -12.16
N GLY A 444 -13.90 -15.02 -12.61
CA GLY A 444 -13.76 -15.43 -13.99
C GLY A 444 -13.44 -16.92 -14.07
N ALA A 445 -13.10 -17.43 -15.24
CA ALA A 445 -12.66 -18.81 -15.39
C ALA A 445 -11.28 -19.00 -14.77
N VAL A 446 -11.19 -19.81 -13.71
CA VAL A 446 -9.95 -20.05 -12.95
C VAL A 446 -9.64 -21.55 -12.85
N GLN A 447 -8.37 -21.86 -12.72
CA GLN A 447 -7.90 -23.26 -12.61
C GLN A 447 -6.65 -23.31 -11.72
N PRO A 448 -6.82 -23.19 -10.40
CA PRO A 448 -5.71 -23.28 -9.47
C PRO A 448 -5.18 -24.72 -9.34
N THR A 449 -3.97 -24.84 -8.79
CA THR A 449 -3.31 -26.12 -8.51
C THR A 449 -3.31 -26.36 -7.01
N LEU A 450 -3.65 -27.58 -6.60
CA LEU A 450 -3.57 -28.07 -5.24
C LEU A 450 -2.32 -28.94 -5.07
N LYS A 451 -1.48 -28.61 -4.08
CA LYS A 451 -0.41 -29.50 -3.58
C LYS A 451 -0.76 -29.92 -2.15
N ILE A 452 -0.63 -31.19 -1.85
CA ILE A 452 -0.77 -31.73 -0.50
C ILE A 452 0.59 -32.23 -0.04
N THR A 453 0.98 -31.88 1.18
CA THR A 453 2.22 -32.34 1.78
C THR A 453 1.94 -33.06 3.09
N TYR A 454 2.63 -34.19 3.30
CA TYR A 454 2.49 -35.03 4.46
C TYR A 454 3.73 -34.94 5.34
N ASP A 455 3.53 -34.94 6.66
CA ASP A 455 4.55 -35.02 7.69
C ASP A 455 5.69 -34.04 7.49
N PHE A 456 5.33 -32.74 7.33
CA PHE A 456 6.25 -31.61 7.16
C PHE A 456 7.07 -31.62 5.86
N ASP A 457 6.51 -32.21 4.79
CA ASP A 457 7.19 -32.36 3.49
C ASP A 457 8.47 -33.22 3.61
N ASP A 458 8.40 -34.30 4.42
CA ASP A 458 9.53 -35.21 4.66
C ASP A 458 9.97 -35.87 3.36
N ASN A 459 11.21 -35.62 2.95
CA ASN A 459 11.82 -36.15 1.73
C ASN A 459 11.98 -37.70 1.75
N ASN A 460 11.89 -38.32 2.93
CA ASN A 460 11.97 -39.77 3.07
C ASN A 460 10.60 -40.47 2.87
N ARG A 461 9.54 -39.67 2.68
CA ARG A 461 8.20 -40.19 2.40
C ARG A 461 7.75 -39.80 0.99
N PRO A 462 7.13 -40.68 0.23
CA PRO A 462 6.54 -40.33 -1.04
C PRO A 462 5.47 -39.27 -0.87
N GLN A 463 5.66 -38.12 -1.54
CA GLN A 463 4.69 -37.03 -1.59
C GLN A 463 3.85 -37.18 -2.88
N PRO A 464 2.55 -36.87 -2.87
CA PRO A 464 1.73 -36.93 -4.08
C PRO A 464 2.17 -35.84 -5.08
N ALA A 465 1.88 -36.11 -6.36
CA ALA A 465 2.02 -35.10 -7.40
C ALA A 465 1.02 -33.95 -7.17
N ASN A 466 1.26 -32.81 -7.79
CA ASN A 466 0.31 -31.71 -7.78
C ASN A 466 -0.97 -32.09 -8.51
N TYR A 467 -2.10 -31.63 -8.01
CA TYR A 467 -3.40 -31.81 -8.62
C TYR A 467 -3.84 -30.51 -9.28
N THR A 468 -3.99 -30.52 -10.60
CA THR A 468 -4.65 -29.42 -11.30
C THR A 468 -6.16 -29.55 -11.06
N LEU A 469 -6.76 -28.58 -10.42
CA LEU A 469 -8.20 -28.60 -10.18
C LEU A 469 -8.96 -28.43 -11.50
N ASP A 470 -10.15 -28.99 -11.60
CA ASP A 470 -11.01 -28.75 -12.75
C ASP A 470 -11.30 -27.26 -12.87
N ALA A 471 -11.45 -26.79 -14.12
CA ALA A 471 -11.77 -25.39 -14.37
C ALA A 471 -13.06 -25.00 -13.64
N ILE A 472 -12.98 -23.96 -12.84
CA ILE A 472 -14.11 -23.42 -12.07
C ILE A 472 -14.73 -22.31 -12.90
N PRO A 473 -15.90 -22.52 -13.54
CA PRO A 473 -16.56 -21.52 -14.35
C PRO A 473 -17.25 -20.48 -13.48
N THR A 474 -17.28 -19.24 -13.94
CA THR A 474 -18.17 -18.22 -13.40
C THR A 474 -19.61 -18.47 -13.84
N PRO A 475 -20.60 -18.17 -12.99
CA PRO A 475 -21.99 -18.10 -13.43
C PRO A 475 -22.15 -17.07 -14.55
N ALA A 476 -23.02 -17.36 -15.52
CA ALA A 476 -23.36 -16.40 -16.55
C ALA A 476 -24.11 -15.22 -15.92
N VAL A 477 -23.61 -14.00 -16.17
CA VAL A 477 -24.27 -12.76 -15.76
C VAL A 477 -25.06 -12.21 -16.93
N PHE A 478 -26.34 -11.93 -16.71
CA PHE A 478 -27.22 -11.40 -17.76
C PHE A 478 -26.78 -9.98 -18.16
N GLY A 479 -26.46 -9.79 -19.43
CA GLY A 479 -25.97 -8.52 -19.98
C GLY A 479 -24.44 -8.47 -20.20
N ASP A 480 -23.64 -9.28 -19.48
CA ASP A 480 -22.17 -9.25 -19.57
C ASP A 480 -21.57 -10.51 -20.20
N SER A 481 -22.31 -11.62 -20.19
CA SER A 481 -21.78 -12.90 -20.61
C SER A 481 -22.00 -13.17 -22.09
N THR A 482 -20.94 -13.60 -22.80
CA THR A 482 -21.01 -13.92 -24.24
C THR A 482 -21.70 -15.27 -24.46
N PHE A 483 -22.70 -15.27 -25.36
CA PHE A 483 -23.41 -16.48 -25.75
C PHE A 483 -22.45 -17.49 -26.39
N GLY A 484 -22.44 -18.73 -25.89
CA GLY A 484 -21.56 -19.81 -26.37
C GLY A 484 -20.31 -20.05 -25.51
N THR A 485 -19.96 -19.13 -24.59
CA THR A 485 -18.86 -19.30 -23.63
C THR A 485 -19.34 -19.27 -22.18
N ALA A 486 -20.52 -18.73 -21.93
CA ALA A 486 -21.12 -18.65 -20.61
C ALA A 486 -21.77 -19.97 -20.21
N VAL A 487 -21.58 -20.38 -18.94
CA VAL A 487 -22.18 -21.59 -18.37
C VAL A 487 -23.41 -21.21 -17.55
N PHE A 488 -24.59 -21.65 -17.99
CA PHE A 488 -25.83 -21.48 -17.23
C PHE A 488 -25.87 -22.49 -16.08
N GLY A 489 -26.23 -22.02 -14.88
CA GLY A 489 -26.47 -22.88 -13.72
C GLY A 489 -25.22 -23.21 -12.90
N ALA A 490 -24.15 -22.45 -13.00
CA ALA A 490 -23.06 -22.54 -12.04
C ALA A 490 -23.57 -22.14 -10.63
N SER A 491 -23.16 -22.90 -9.62
CA SER A 491 -23.49 -22.61 -8.22
C SER A 491 -22.85 -21.29 -7.81
N SER A 492 -23.54 -20.51 -6.99
CA SER A 492 -23.00 -19.29 -6.38
C SER A 492 -21.82 -19.55 -5.42
N ASP A 493 -21.64 -20.80 -5.01
CA ASP A 493 -20.50 -21.27 -4.18
C ASP A 493 -19.92 -22.56 -4.80
N PRO A 494 -19.08 -22.43 -5.84
CA PRO A 494 -18.53 -23.56 -6.53
C PRO A 494 -17.53 -24.32 -5.66
N MET A 495 -17.81 -25.58 -5.38
CA MET A 495 -16.92 -26.47 -4.67
C MET A 495 -16.12 -27.34 -5.64
N ALA A 496 -14.82 -27.09 -5.75
CA ALA A 496 -13.91 -27.97 -6.45
C ALA A 496 -13.70 -29.25 -5.63
N ARG A 497 -14.09 -30.40 -6.16
CA ARG A 497 -13.87 -31.72 -5.53
C ARG A 497 -12.72 -32.42 -6.20
N GLN A 498 -11.67 -32.71 -5.42
CA GLN A 498 -10.49 -33.43 -5.89
C GLN A 498 -10.30 -34.74 -5.13
N ALA A 499 -10.17 -35.85 -5.87
CA ALA A 499 -9.70 -37.10 -5.30
C ALA A 499 -8.20 -36.98 -5.02
N VAL A 500 -7.80 -37.34 -3.81
CA VAL A 500 -6.42 -37.18 -3.35
C VAL A 500 -5.86 -38.47 -2.79
N GLN A 501 -4.54 -38.64 -2.86
CA GLN A 501 -3.84 -39.84 -2.43
C GLN A 501 -2.82 -39.52 -1.35
N GLY A 502 -2.49 -40.51 -0.54
CA GLY A 502 -1.46 -40.43 0.47
C GLY A 502 -2.00 -40.50 1.89
N SER A 503 -1.07 -40.63 2.83
CA SER A 503 -1.37 -40.67 4.26
C SER A 503 -0.23 -40.06 5.07
N GLY A 504 -0.58 -39.43 6.17
CA GLY A 504 0.37 -38.81 7.11
C GLY A 504 -0.27 -38.54 8.46
N HIS A 505 0.56 -38.23 9.41
CA HIS A 505 0.12 -37.75 10.74
C HIS A 505 -0.26 -36.27 10.70
N ASN A 506 0.50 -35.49 9.94
CA ASN A 506 0.28 -34.06 9.72
C ASN A 506 0.14 -33.80 8.21
N ILE A 507 -0.76 -32.89 7.85
CA ILE A 507 -1.14 -32.66 6.46
C ILE A 507 -1.23 -31.15 6.24
N ALA A 508 -0.57 -30.65 5.20
CA ALA A 508 -0.72 -29.27 4.78
C ALA A 508 -1.22 -29.19 3.34
N PHE A 509 -2.08 -28.23 3.08
CA PHE A 509 -2.65 -27.92 1.77
C PHE A 509 -2.04 -26.63 1.25
N LYS A 510 -1.58 -26.65 0.00
CA LYS A 510 -1.11 -25.46 -0.70
C LYS A 510 -1.93 -25.30 -1.97
N ILE A 511 -2.56 -24.13 -2.13
CA ILE A 511 -3.21 -23.71 -3.37
C ILE A 511 -2.34 -22.64 -4.01
N PHE A 512 -2.09 -22.77 -5.29
CA PHE A 512 -1.32 -21.78 -6.02
C PHE A 512 -1.79 -21.66 -7.47
N SER A 513 -1.58 -20.50 -8.05
CA SER A 513 -1.76 -20.23 -9.47
C SER A 513 -0.62 -19.34 -9.96
N GLN A 514 -0.18 -19.56 -11.19
CA GLN A 514 0.83 -18.76 -11.86
C GLN A 514 0.35 -18.46 -13.27
N ASP A 515 -0.58 -17.53 -13.36
CA ASP A 515 -1.30 -17.23 -14.60
C ASP A 515 -1.76 -15.77 -14.65
N THR A 516 -2.37 -15.39 -15.77
CA THR A 516 -3.01 -14.09 -16.04
C THR A 516 -4.54 -14.15 -15.96
N LYS A 517 -5.09 -15.21 -15.33
CA LYS A 517 -6.54 -15.37 -15.19
C LYS A 517 -7.13 -14.46 -14.13
N ALA A 518 -8.45 -14.39 -14.10
CA ALA A 518 -9.19 -13.57 -13.14
C ALA A 518 -8.88 -13.94 -11.69
N PRO A 519 -9.06 -13.00 -10.73
CA PRO A 519 -8.99 -13.30 -9.31
C PRO A 519 -10.02 -14.32 -8.86
N TYR A 520 -9.75 -14.94 -7.71
CA TYR A 520 -10.65 -15.86 -7.03
C TYR A 520 -10.39 -15.81 -5.53
N SER A 521 -11.43 -16.04 -4.72
CA SER A 521 -11.31 -16.20 -3.28
C SER A 521 -11.34 -17.68 -2.89
N ILE A 522 -10.55 -18.05 -1.89
CA ILE A 522 -10.54 -19.36 -1.25
C ILE A 522 -11.24 -19.20 0.09
N ASN A 523 -12.44 -19.80 0.26
CA ASN A 523 -13.24 -19.61 1.46
C ASN A 523 -12.93 -20.66 2.54
N GLY A 524 -12.62 -21.89 2.12
CA GLY A 524 -12.33 -22.97 3.04
C GLY A 524 -12.19 -24.35 2.40
N PHE A 525 -11.94 -25.31 3.24
CA PHE A 525 -11.71 -26.70 2.86
C PHE A 525 -12.60 -27.66 3.66
N TYR A 526 -13.08 -28.71 2.97
CA TYR A 526 -13.57 -29.93 3.60
C TYR A 526 -12.74 -31.11 3.13
N VAL A 527 -12.23 -31.88 4.08
CA VAL A 527 -11.33 -33.00 3.82
C VAL A 527 -11.96 -34.27 4.35
N ASP A 528 -12.21 -35.24 3.45
CA ASP A 528 -12.70 -36.56 3.81
C ASP A 528 -11.50 -37.52 3.99
N TYR A 529 -11.36 -38.09 5.18
CA TYR A 529 -10.24 -38.96 5.52
C TYR A 529 -10.68 -40.22 6.30
N ARG A 530 -9.79 -41.21 6.35
CA ARG A 530 -9.92 -42.41 7.15
C ARG A 530 -8.75 -42.49 8.13
N PRO A 531 -9.01 -42.65 9.45
CA PRO A 531 -7.96 -42.97 10.40
C PRO A 531 -7.42 -44.40 10.10
N SER A 532 -6.10 -44.54 10.03
CA SER A 532 -5.44 -45.78 9.57
C SER A 532 -4.57 -46.42 10.65
N GLY A 533 -4.84 -46.17 11.94
CA GLY A 533 -4.17 -46.79 13.09
C GLY A 533 -3.30 -45.79 13.86
N ARG A 534 -3.10 -46.12 15.11
CA ARG A 534 -2.11 -45.45 15.99
C ARG A 534 -0.82 -46.22 15.97
N ARG A 535 0.30 -45.53 15.82
CA ARG A 535 1.62 -46.08 16.19
C ARG A 535 2.12 -45.44 17.46
#